data_f5a77fd4f5b2d1321f9e545b71a71cf5
#
_entry.id   f5a77fd4f5b2d1321f9e545b71a71cf5
#
_cell.length_a   1.000
_cell.length_b   1.000
_cell.length_c   1.000
_cell.angle_alpha   90.00
_cell.angle_beta   90.00
_cell.angle_gamma   90.00
#
_symmetry.space_group_name_H-M   'P 1'
#
loop_
_entity.id
_entity.type
_entity.pdbx_description
1 polymer ?
#
loop_
_entity_poly.entity_id
_entity_poly.type
_entity_poly.pdbx_seq_one_letter_code
_entity_poly.pdbx_strand_id
1 'polypeptide(L)'
;MTLLRALHAEILKLKRTIALIMVVLSPAVVVLLILFMTSQAPFSMVHPNTVRNEWMRLAHVNLRFWALLVMPLFITLETALVAGLDHSENHWKSLLARPVPRWTLYVAKLLVVVAMTAAATFLLLCGILLDGTILPRLQSEIAFGFPVPLGAIFRECAQVMALVFLALTIQHWVSVRWRSFSVAIGTGIVALVISFFALAAARQVGGWPQYFPWVLPMMLFAEQPHSIETGLVISGALGLVVATAGCLDFCRREVQ
;
A
#
# COMPACT_ATOMS: atom_id res chain seq x y z
N MET A 1 18.95 22.26 -7.55
CA MET A 1 18.78 21.43 -6.33
C MET A 1 18.84 19.98 -6.73
N THR A 2 19.58 19.16 -6.01
CA THR A 2 19.62 17.72 -6.26
C THR A 2 18.33 17.07 -5.73
N LEU A 3 17.90 15.93 -6.33
CA LEU A 3 16.74 15.15 -5.88
C LEU A 3 16.79 14.84 -4.36
N LEU A 4 18.00 14.58 -3.84
CA LEU A 4 18.22 14.32 -2.41
C LEU A 4 17.80 15.50 -1.52
N ARG A 5 18.05 16.74 -1.92
CA ARG A 5 17.62 17.92 -1.15
C ARG A 5 16.09 18.10 -1.19
N ALA A 6 15.46 17.80 -2.35
CA ALA A 6 14.01 17.81 -2.46
C ALA A 6 13.38 16.73 -1.57
N LEU A 7 13.92 15.52 -1.59
CA LEU A 7 13.47 14.42 -0.75
C LEU A 7 13.61 14.75 0.75
N HIS A 8 14.75 15.30 1.16
CA HIS A 8 14.96 15.71 2.54
C HIS A 8 13.95 16.79 2.98
N ALA A 9 13.65 17.74 2.12
CA ALA A 9 12.65 18.78 2.37
C ALA A 9 11.24 18.19 2.53
N GLU A 10 10.85 17.22 1.68
CA GLU A 10 9.56 16.52 1.79
C GLU A 10 9.47 15.72 3.09
N ILE A 11 10.52 14.99 3.48
CA ILE A 11 10.56 14.25 4.75
C ILE A 11 10.42 15.20 5.96
N LEU A 12 11.05 16.37 5.90
CA LEU A 12 10.94 17.36 6.99
C LEU A 12 9.51 17.91 7.14
N LYS A 13 8.77 18.07 6.04
CA LYS A 13 7.37 18.50 6.08
C LYS A 13 6.45 17.49 6.77
N LEU A 14 6.80 16.19 6.73
CA LEU A 14 6.01 15.13 7.35
C LEU A 14 6.13 15.10 8.88
N LYS A 15 7.15 15.72 9.45
CA LYS A 15 7.31 15.76 10.91
C LYS A 15 6.06 16.36 11.56
N ARG A 16 5.51 15.63 12.53
CA ARG A 16 4.31 16.01 13.30
C ARG A 16 3.03 16.07 12.45
N THR A 17 2.97 15.39 11.32
CA THR A 17 1.75 15.27 10.51
C THR A 17 1.00 13.98 10.85
N ILE A 18 -0.30 13.98 10.53
CA ILE A 18 -1.16 12.80 10.63
C ILE A 18 -0.62 11.66 9.74
N ALA A 19 0.02 11.99 8.60
CA ALA A 19 0.60 11.02 7.70
C ALA A 19 1.58 10.07 8.41
N LEU A 20 2.51 10.57 9.22
CA LEU A 20 3.42 9.70 9.99
C LEU A 20 2.70 8.83 11.02
N ILE A 21 1.62 9.31 11.62
CA ILE A 21 0.81 8.53 12.57
C ILE A 21 0.15 7.37 11.83
N MET A 22 -0.35 7.59 10.61
CA MET A 22 -1.01 6.56 9.80
C MET A 22 -0.05 5.44 9.39
N VAL A 23 1.25 5.71 9.20
CA VAL A 23 2.27 4.67 8.92
C VAL A 23 2.31 3.60 10.01
N VAL A 24 2.10 4.00 11.27
CA VAL A 24 2.09 3.08 12.41
C VAL A 24 0.69 2.55 12.69
N LEU A 25 -0.32 3.42 12.64
CA LEU A 25 -1.69 3.08 13.02
C LEU A 25 -2.31 2.07 12.05
N SER A 26 -2.10 2.22 10.74
CA SER A 26 -2.73 1.37 9.74
C SER A 26 -2.33 -0.10 9.86
N PRO A 27 -1.03 -0.49 9.91
CA PRO A 27 -0.66 -1.88 10.13
C PRO A 27 -1.02 -2.36 11.55
N ALA A 28 -0.96 -1.50 12.58
CA ALA A 28 -1.34 -1.87 13.93
C ALA A 28 -2.82 -2.27 14.03
N VAL A 29 -3.72 -1.57 13.32
CA VAL A 29 -5.14 -1.95 13.25
C VAL A 29 -5.32 -3.33 12.66
N VAL A 30 -4.58 -3.69 11.60
CA VAL A 30 -4.65 -5.03 10.98
C VAL A 30 -4.22 -6.09 11.99
N VAL A 31 -3.03 -5.93 12.57
CA VAL A 31 -2.45 -6.87 13.54
C VAL A 31 -3.39 -7.08 14.73
N LEU A 32 -3.84 -6.00 15.36
CA LEU A 32 -4.74 -6.07 16.51
C LEU A 32 -6.09 -6.70 16.16
N LEU A 33 -6.64 -6.41 14.98
CA LEU A 33 -7.90 -7.01 14.53
C LEU A 33 -7.75 -8.51 14.32
N ILE A 34 -6.68 -8.96 13.64
CA ILE A 34 -6.44 -10.39 13.41
C ILE A 34 -6.14 -11.12 14.72
N LEU A 35 -5.35 -10.52 15.61
CA LEU A 35 -5.11 -11.06 16.95
C LEU A 35 -6.43 -11.21 17.73
N PHE A 36 -7.29 -10.21 17.71
CA PHE A 36 -8.59 -10.23 18.37
C PHE A 36 -9.50 -11.33 17.77
N MET A 37 -9.63 -11.38 16.43
CA MET A 37 -10.44 -12.40 15.76
C MET A 37 -9.94 -13.82 16.10
N THR A 38 -8.64 -14.02 16.09
CA THR A 38 -8.05 -15.32 16.39
C THR A 38 -8.20 -15.69 17.87
N SER A 39 -8.21 -14.71 18.79
CA SER A 39 -8.44 -14.98 20.22
C SER A 39 -9.88 -15.43 20.54
N GLN A 40 -10.87 -15.07 19.69
CA GLN A 40 -12.29 -15.39 19.89
C GLN A 40 -12.74 -16.66 19.15
N ALA A 41 -12.00 -17.12 18.16
CA ALA A 41 -12.36 -18.26 17.33
C ALA A 41 -11.19 -19.24 17.18
N PRO A 42 -11.45 -20.55 16.95
CA PRO A 42 -10.39 -21.49 16.66
C PRO A 42 -9.50 -21.02 15.50
N PHE A 43 -8.18 -21.20 15.64
CA PHE A 43 -7.20 -20.79 14.63
C PHE A 43 -7.52 -21.29 13.22
N SER A 44 -8.03 -22.51 13.12
CA SER A 44 -8.43 -23.13 11.86
C SER A 44 -9.61 -22.43 11.17
N MET A 45 -10.49 -21.75 11.91
CA MET A 45 -11.62 -21.01 11.34
C MET A 45 -11.17 -19.65 10.77
N VAL A 46 -10.26 -18.96 11.46
CA VAL A 46 -9.74 -17.66 11.01
C VAL A 46 -8.68 -17.85 9.92
N HIS A 47 -7.92 -18.95 10.00
CA HIS A 47 -6.78 -19.23 9.12
C HIS A 47 -7.04 -20.52 8.30
N PRO A 48 -7.43 -20.42 7.02
CA PRO A 48 -7.72 -21.59 6.19
C PRO A 48 -6.57 -22.58 6.08
N ASN A 49 -6.87 -23.88 6.09
CA ASN A 49 -5.88 -24.98 6.03
C ASN A 49 -5.21 -25.14 4.65
N THR A 50 -5.22 -24.13 3.80
CA THR A 50 -4.60 -24.14 2.47
C THR A 50 -3.07 -24.12 2.51
N VAL A 51 -2.49 -23.74 3.65
CA VAL A 51 -1.04 -23.62 3.85
C VAL A 51 -0.62 -24.49 5.03
N ARG A 52 0.41 -25.34 4.85
CA ARG A 52 0.88 -26.28 5.88
C ARG A 52 1.58 -25.64 7.09
N ASN A 53 2.13 -24.42 6.91
CA ASN A 53 2.89 -23.75 7.95
C ASN A 53 2.02 -22.67 8.61
N GLU A 54 1.85 -22.75 9.92
CA GLU A 54 1.02 -21.82 10.72
C GLU A 54 1.50 -20.37 10.59
N TRP A 55 2.81 -20.14 10.53
CA TRP A 55 3.38 -18.80 10.29
C TRP A 55 2.93 -18.22 8.96
N MET A 56 2.93 -19.03 7.89
CA MET A 56 2.48 -18.57 6.57
C MET A 56 0.96 -18.36 6.54
N ARG A 57 0.20 -19.18 7.29
CA ARG A 57 -1.25 -18.99 7.42
C ARG A 57 -1.58 -17.67 8.11
N LEU A 58 -0.89 -17.37 9.22
CA LEU A 58 -1.01 -16.09 9.91
C LEU A 58 -0.60 -14.91 9.01
N ALA A 59 0.51 -15.03 8.30
CA ALA A 59 0.97 -14.02 7.36
C ALA A 59 -0.05 -13.79 6.23
N HIS A 60 -0.60 -14.85 5.63
CA HIS A 60 -1.59 -14.76 4.55
C HIS A 60 -2.86 -14.00 4.99
N VAL A 61 -3.39 -14.27 6.19
CA VAL A 61 -4.60 -13.57 6.66
C VAL A 61 -4.32 -12.09 6.88
N ASN A 62 -3.21 -11.75 7.54
CA ASN A 62 -2.79 -10.38 7.74
C ASN A 62 -2.56 -9.63 6.41
N LEU A 63 -1.79 -10.25 5.50
CA LEU A 63 -1.48 -9.65 4.20
C LEU A 63 -2.70 -9.53 3.28
N ARG A 64 -3.65 -10.49 3.32
CA ARG A 64 -4.92 -10.38 2.58
C ARG A 64 -5.74 -9.19 3.06
N PHE A 65 -5.90 -9.04 4.37
CA PHE A 65 -6.66 -7.94 4.94
C PHE A 65 -5.97 -6.60 4.66
N TRP A 66 -4.64 -6.56 4.79
CA TRP A 66 -3.81 -5.42 4.42
C TRP A 66 -3.99 -5.06 2.95
N ALA A 67 -3.75 -5.98 2.03
CA ALA A 67 -3.76 -5.75 0.59
C ALA A 67 -5.15 -5.39 0.03
N LEU A 68 -6.23 -5.99 0.59
CA LEU A 68 -7.58 -5.80 0.08
C LEU A 68 -8.23 -4.50 0.55
N LEU A 69 -8.01 -4.13 1.81
CA LEU A 69 -8.77 -3.04 2.44
C LEU A 69 -7.87 -1.92 2.95
N VAL A 70 -6.94 -2.22 3.84
CA VAL A 70 -6.24 -1.18 4.59
C VAL A 70 -5.19 -0.46 3.75
N MET A 71 -4.43 -1.19 2.96
CA MET A 71 -3.39 -0.62 2.08
C MET A 71 -3.95 0.32 1.00
N PRO A 72 -5.03 -0.01 0.26
CA PRO A 72 -5.68 0.94 -0.65
C PRO A 72 -6.15 2.22 0.04
N LEU A 73 -6.77 2.11 1.22
CA LEU A 73 -7.20 3.28 2.01
C LEU A 73 -6.00 4.08 2.51
N PHE A 74 -4.96 3.40 2.99
CA PHE A 74 -3.71 4.01 3.44
C PHE A 74 -3.06 4.82 2.31
N ILE A 75 -2.85 4.22 1.13
CA ILE A 75 -2.26 4.90 -0.04
C ILE A 75 -3.11 6.11 -0.44
N THR A 76 -4.43 5.96 -0.46
CA THR A 76 -5.36 7.05 -0.80
C THR A 76 -5.20 8.22 0.17
N LEU A 77 -5.17 7.94 1.47
CA LEU A 77 -5.01 8.95 2.50
C LEU A 77 -3.61 9.58 2.46
N GLU A 78 -2.57 8.78 2.36
CA GLU A 78 -1.18 9.25 2.35
C GLU A 78 -0.88 10.15 1.15
N THR A 79 -1.29 9.74 -0.05
CA THR A 79 -1.08 10.56 -1.25
C THR A 79 -1.84 11.88 -1.16
N ALA A 80 -3.06 11.86 -0.62
CA ALA A 80 -3.87 13.07 -0.42
C ALA A 80 -3.27 14.00 0.64
N LEU A 81 -2.77 13.45 1.76
CA LEU A 81 -2.10 14.24 2.81
C LEU A 81 -0.79 14.85 2.32
N VAL A 82 0.09 14.06 1.68
CA VAL A 82 1.37 14.55 1.16
C VAL A 82 1.18 15.62 0.08
N ALA A 83 0.18 15.48 -0.79
CA ALA A 83 -0.17 16.50 -1.77
C ALA A 83 -0.83 17.73 -1.10
N GLY A 84 -1.69 17.49 -0.10
CA GLY A 84 -2.45 18.49 0.63
C GLY A 84 -1.57 19.50 1.38
N LEU A 85 -0.41 19.08 1.91
CA LEU A 85 0.53 19.97 2.59
C LEU A 85 0.96 21.18 1.72
N ASP A 86 1.07 20.98 0.41
CA ASP A 86 1.45 22.06 -0.49
C ASP A 86 0.23 22.81 -1.06
N HIS A 87 -0.96 22.19 -1.03
CA HIS A 87 -2.19 22.83 -1.51
C HIS A 87 -2.77 23.82 -0.49
N SER A 88 -2.67 23.52 0.82
CA SER A 88 -3.33 24.29 1.89
C SER A 88 -2.72 25.67 2.15
N GLU A 89 -1.43 25.88 1.86
CA GLU A 89 -0.70 27.09 2.24
C GLU A 89 -0.24 27.95 1.04
N ASN A 90 -0.82 27.77 -0.17
CA ASN A 90 -0.33 28.41 -1.38
C ASN A 90 1.17 28.23 -1.64
N HIS A 91 1.79 27.26 -1.01
CA HIS A 91 3.23 26.96 -1.14
C HIS A 91 3.65 26.62 -2.57
N TRP A 92 2.71 26.21 -3.44
CA TRP A 92 3.00 25.96 -4.86
C TRP A 92 3.59 27.18 -5.56
N LYS A 93 3.09 28.41 -5.27
CA LYS A 93 3.63 29.63 -5.86
C LYS A 93 5.08 29.87 -5.42
N SER A 94 5.37 29.66 -4.15
CA SER A 94 6.73 29.82 -3.61
C SER A 94 7.69 28.70 -4.02
N LEU A 95 7.19 27.45 -4.16
CA LEU A 95 7.99 26.32 -4.63
C LEU A 95 8.34 26.44 -6.11
N LEU A 96 7.39 26.89 -6.93
CA LEU A 96 7.58 27.07 -8.37
C LEU A 96 8.37 28.34 -8.73
N ALA A 97 8.44 29.33 -7.82
CA ALA A 97 9.31 30.49 -7.94
C ALA A 97 10.80 30.17 -7.65
N ARG A 98 11.09 29.01 -7.02
CA ARG A 98 12.48 28.59 -6.79
C ARG A 98 13.07 27.96 -8.05
N PRO A 99 14.38 28.07 -8.32
CA PRO A 99 15.05 27.44 -9.45
C PRO A 99 15.24 25.93 -9.22
N VAL A 100 14.13 25.23 -9.03
CA VAL A 100 14.09 23.76 -8.80
C VAL A 100 13.38 23.12 -9.99
N PRO A 101 13.97 22.12 -10.64
CA PRO A 101 13.29 21.36 -11.68
C PRO A 101 12.00 20.75 -11.13
N ARG A 102 10.87 20.98 -11.81
CA ARG A 102 9.54 20.53 -11.35
C ARG A 102 9.46 19.01 -11.17
N TRP A 103 10.13 18.25 -12.06
CA TRP A 103 10.16 16.78 -11.96
C TRP A 103 10.75 16.28 -10.63
N THR A 104 11.72 17.01 -10.04
CA THR A 104 12.31 16.60 -8.76
C THR A 104 11.32 16.68 -7.61
N LEU A 105 10.38 17.64 -7.65
CA LEU A 105 9.33 17.76 -6.64
C LEU A 105 8.31 16.62 -6.76
N TYR A 106 7.88 16.30 -7.99
CA TYR A 106 6.96 15.19 -8.23
C TYR A 106 7.55 13.85 -7.79
N VAL A 107 8.79 13.58 -8.23
CA VAL A 107 9.49 12.32 -7.91
C VAL A 107 9.80 12.23 -6.41
N ALA A 108 10.20 13.32 -5.76
CA ALA A 108 10.46 13.32 -4.33
C ALA A 108 9.20 12.94 -3.53
N LYS A 109 8.02 13.49 -3.88
CA LYS A 109 6.74 13.13 -3.25
C LYS A 109 6.37 11.67 -3.49
N LEU A 110 6.51 11.18 -4.72
CA LEU A 110 6.27 9.78 -5.04
C LEU A 110 7.16 8.86 -4.20
N LEU A 111 8.46 9.15 -4.12
CA LEU A 111 9.41 8.37 -3.33
C LEU A 111 9.07 8.38 -1.84
N VAL A 112 8.59 9.51 -1.31
CA VAL A 112 8.13 9.60 0.08
C VAL A 112 6.95 8.69 0.32
N VAL A 113 5.92 8.72 -0.54
CA VAL A 113 4.74 7.85 -0.38
C VAL A 113 5.13 6.36 -0.51
N VAL A 114 6.00 6.01 -1.46
CA VAL A 114 6.54 4.64 -1.60
C VAL A 114 7.27 4.22 -0.32
N ALA A 115 8.12 5.08 0.23
CA ALA A 115 8.87 4.79 1.46
C ALA A 115 7.93 4.63 2.68
N MET A 116 6.89 5.45 2.79
CA MET A 116 5.90 5.34 3.87
C MET A 116 5.08 4.05 3.75
N THR A 117 4.67 3.67 2.54
CA THR A 117 3.97 2.41 2.29
C THR A 117 4.86 1.20 2.59
N ALA A 118 6.14 1.27 2.22
CA ALA A 118 7.12 0.24 2.56
C ALA A 118 7.35 0.13 4.07
N ALA A 119 7.45 1.26 4.78
CA ALA A 119 7.59 1.30 6.22
C ALA A 119 6.36 0.72 6.94
N ALA A 120 5.15 1.06 6.48
CA ALA A 120 3.91 0.50 7.02
C ALA A 120 3.83 -1.02 6.80
N THR A 121 4.18 -1.51 5.60
CA THR A 121 4.22 -2.95 5.31
C THR A 121 5.31 -3.68 6.12
N PHE A 122 6.44 -3.03 6.37
CA PHE A 122 7.48 -3.56 7.25
C PHE A 122 7.01 -3.65 8.71
N LEU A 123 6.29 -2.63 9.21
CA LEU A 123 5.67 -2.66 10.54
C LEU A 123 4.60 -3.76 10.64
N LEU A 124 3.85 -4.01 9.56
CA LEU A 124 2.92 -5.14 9.49
C LEU A 124 3.66 -6.48 9.65
N LEU A 125 4.78 -6.67 8.96
CA LEU A 125 5.62 -7.86 9.10
C LEU A 125 6.08 -8.03 10.55
N CYS A 126 6.56 -6.98 11.20
CA CYS A 126 6.92 -7.01 12.63
C CYS A 126 5.72 -7.41 13.50
N GLY A 127 4.53 -6.87 13.20
CA GLY A 127 3.29 -7.21 13.88
C GLY A 127 2.89 -8.68 13.72
N ILE A 128 3.01 -9.24 12.52
CA ILE A 128 2.77 -10.67 12.25
C ILE A 128 3.69 -11.56 13.11
N LEU A 129 4.96 -11.17 13.23
CA LEU A 129 5.90 -11.90 14.08
C LEU A 129 5.53 -11.82 15.57
N LEU A 130 5.07 -10.66 16.03
CA LEU A 130 4.57 -10.48 17.39
C LEU A 130 3.32 -11.34 17.64
N ASP A 131 2.33 -11.34 16.74
CA ASP A 131 1.14 -12.17 16.85
C ASP A 131 1.49 -13.66 16.96
N GLY A 132 2.43 -14.14 16.15
CA GLY A 132 2.88 -15.54 16.21
C GLY A 132 3.57 -15.91 17.52
N THR A 133 4.06 -14.94 18.31
CA THR A 133 4.59 -15.19 19.68
C THR A 133 3.52 -15.07 20.75
N ILE A 134 2.47 -14.29 20.51
CA ILE A 134 1.39 -14.04 21.48
C ILE A 134 0.32 -15.13 21.40
N LEU A 135 -0.08 -15.55 20.19
CA LEU A 135 -1.17 -16.48 19.95
C LEU A 135 -1.03 -17.81 20.69
N PRO A 136 0.16 -18.47 20.75
CA PRO A 136 0.31 -19.73 21.51
C PRO A 136 0.08 -19.56 23.03
N ARG A 137 0.21 -18.33 23.54
CA ARG A 137 -0.08 -18.03 24.95
C ARG A 137 -1.58 -17.83 25.22
N LEU A 138 -2.34 -17.43 24.19
CA LEU A 138 -3.78 -17.23 24.27
C LEU A 138 -4.55 -18.52 23.96
N GLN A 139 -4.01 -19.34 23.05
CA GLN A 139 -4.60 -20.60 22.62
C GLN A 139 -3.52 -21.70 22.66
N SER A 140 -3.56 -22.55 23.67
CA SER A 140 -2.57 -23.63 23.89
C SER A 140 -2.59 -24.72 22.81
N GLU A 141 -3.63 -24.76 21.99
CA GLU A 141 -3.76 -25.73 20.88
C GLU A 141 -2.93 -25.31 19.64
N ILE A 142 -2.43 -24.07 19.60
CA ILE A 142 -1.65 -23.55 18.47
C ILE A 142 -0.17 -23.73 18.76
N ALA A 143 0.51 -24.51 17.92
CA ALA A 143 1.97 -24.65 17.95
C ALA A 143 2.59 -24.08 16.67
N PHE A 144 3.25 -22.94 16.79
CA PHE A 144 4.05 -22.42 15.68
C PHE A 144 5.40 -23.14 15.64
N GLY A 145 5.64 -23.86 14.54
CA GLY A 145 6.90 -24.59 14.33
C GLY A 145 8.10 -23.64 14.13
N PHE A 146 9.29 -24.09 14.50
CA PHE A 146 10.56 -23.40 14.21
C PHE A 146 11.35 -24.18 13.14
N PRO A 147 12.12 -23.50 12.27
CA PRO A 147 12.39 -22.07 12.25
C PRO A 147 11.26 -21.25 11.62
N VAL A 148 11.14 -19.98 12.05
CA VAL A 148 10.22 -19.00 11.44
C VAL A 148 10.60 -18.76 9.98
N PRO A 149 9.69 -18.87 9.01
CA PRO A 149 10.01 -18.68 7.60
C PRO A 149 10.12 -17.21 7.20
N LEU A 150 11.00 -16.45 7.87
CA LEU A 150 11.15 -14.99 7.69
C LEU A 150 11.34 -14.60 6.23
N GLY A 151 12.19 -15.33 5.49
CA GLY A 151 12.47 -15.05 4.08
C GLY A 151 11.24 -15.20 3.19
N ALA A 152 10.34 -16.16 3.49
CA ALA A 152 9.11 -16.34 2.75
C ALA A 152 8.12 -15.20 3.05
N ILE A 153 7.92 -14.83 4.32
CA ILE A 153 7.03 -13.74 4.73
C ILE A 153 7.53 -12.41 4.17
N PHE A 154 8.83 -12.13 4.25
CA PHE A 154 9.43 -10.92 3.66
C PHE A 154 9.22 -10.85 2.15
N ARG A 155 9.40 -11.97 1.44
CA ARG A 155 9.16 -12.05 0.00
C ARG A 155 7.72 -11.73 -0.35
N GLU A 156 6.74 -12.25 0.39
CA GLU A 156 5.33 -11.94 0.16
C GLU A 156 5.00 -10.46 0.43
N CYS A 157 5.55 -9.88 1.48
CA CYS A 157 5.46 -8.43 1.73
C CYS A 157 6.02 -7.61 0.55
N ALA A 158 7.19 -8.00 0.03
CA ALA A 158 7.80 -7.34 -1.11
C ALA A 158 6.96 -7.51 -2.40
N GLN A 159 6.36 -8.68 -2.62
CA GLN A 159 5.45 -8.92 -3.75
C GLN A 159 4.18 -8.07 -3.65
N VAL A 160 3.56 -7.96 -2.47
CA VAL A 160 2.41 -7.07 -2.25
C VAL A 160 2.78 -5.62 -2.57
N MET A 161 3.96 -5.16 -2.12
CA MET A 161 4.47 -3.83 -2.43
C MET A 161 4.68 -3.61 -3.93
N ALA A 162 5.23 -4.59 -4.63
CA ALA A 162 5.44 -4.50 -6.07
C ALA A 162 4.10 -4.51 -6.84
N LEU A 163 3.13 -5.33 -6.40
CA LEU A 163 1.81 -5.42 -7.03
C LEU A 163 0.94 -4.17 -6.81
N VAL A 164 1.11 -3.46 -5.71
CA VAL A 164 0.35 -2.22 -5.45
C VAL A 164 0.93 -0.99 -6.14
N PHE A 165 2.13 -1.07 -6.69
CA PHE A 165 2.84 0.08 -7.24
C PHE A 165 2.04 0.84 -8.31
N LEU A 166 1.30 0.14 -9.18
CA LEU A 166 0.42 0.77 -10.18
C LEU A 166 -0.71 1.59 -9.52
N ALA A 167 -1.41 1.03 -8.54
CA ALA A 167 -2.47 1.74 -7.82
C ALA A 167 -1.91 2.96 -7.08
N LEU A 168 -0.73 2.83 -6.46
CA LEU A 168 -0.04 3.90 -5.77
C LEU A 168 0.31 5.05 -6.73
N THR A 169 0.87 4.76 -7.90
CA THR A 169 1.25 5.79 -8.89
C THR A 169 0.04 6.50 -9.48
N ILE A 170 -1.07 5.78 -9.75
CA ILE A 170 -2.35 6.37 -10.19
C ILE A 170 -2.85 7.32 -9.09
N GLN A 171 -2.94 6.85 -7.85
CA GLN A 171 -3.47 7.64 -6.75
C GLN A 171 -2.59 8.86 -6.43
N HIS A 172 -1.26 8.71 -6.54
CA HIS A 172 -0.33 9.82 -6.41
C HIS A 172 -0.56 10.87 -7.50
N TRP A 173 -0.68 10.47 -8.77
CA TRP A 173 -0.99 11.40 -9.86
C TRP A 173 -2.30 12.13 -9.63
N VAL A 174 -3.37 11.41 -9.26
CA VAL A 174 -4.67 12.00 -8.93
C VAL A 174 -4.51 13.05 -7.82
N SER A 175 -3.85 12.72 -6.71
CA SER A 175 -3.68 13.61 -5.56
C SER A 175 -2.88 14.88 -5.87
N VAL A 176 -1.87 14.78 -6.75
CA VAL A 176 -1.09 15.94 -7.21
C VAL A 176 -1.84 16.73 -8.28
N ARG A 177 -2.70 16.07 -9.10
CA ARG A 177 -3.42 16.69 -10.21
C ARG A 177 -4.54 17.62 -9.74
N TRP A 178 -5.31 17.19 -8.75
CA TRP A 178 -6.45 17.95 -8.25
C TRP A 178 -6.14 18.55 -6.87
N ARG A 179 -6.41 19.85 -6.71
CA ARG A 179 -6.19 20.59 -5.45
C ARG A 179 -7.19 20.17 -4.34
N SER A 180 -8.24 19.45 -4.71
CA SER A 180 -9.30 19.04 -3.78
C SER A 180 -8.93 17.75 -3.07
N PHE A 181 -8.73 17.82 -1.77
CA PHE A 181 -8.56 16.66 -0.89
C PHE A 181 -9.71 15.66 -1.04
N SER A 182 -10.96 16.17 -1.16
CA SER A 182 -12.14 15.32 -1.32
C SER A 182 -12.13 14.53 -2.64
N VAL A 183 -11.60 15.12 -3.72
CA VAL A 183 -11.46 14.41 -5.00
C VAL A 183 -10.43 13.29 -4.88
N ALA A 184 -9.29 13.55 -4.25
CA ALA A 184 -8.26 12.54 -4.06
C ALA A 184 -8.75 11.36 -3.20
N ILE A 185 -9.46 11.64 -2.11
CA ILE A 185 -10.04 10.61 -1.25
C ILE A 185 -11.19 9.89 -1.97
N GLY A 186 -12.10 10.63 -2.61
CA GLY A 186 -13.26 10.07 -3.30
C GLY A 186 -12.87 9.11 -4.42
N THR A 187 -11.86 9.44 -5.22
CA THR A 187 -11.35 8.55 -6.29
C THR A 187 -10.79 7.24 -5.72
N GLY A 188 -10.05 7.30 -4.62
CA GLY A 188 -9.50 6.10 -3.98
C GLY A 188 -10.59 5.21 -3.37
N ILE A 189 -11.61 5.81 -2.72
CA ILE A 189 -12.75 5.06 -2.18
C ILE A 189 -13.55 4.41 -3.31
N VAL A 190 -13.85 5.13 -4.38
CA VAL A 190 -14.54 4.58 -5.55
C VAL A 190 -13.74 3.43 -6.17
N ALA A 191 -12.43 3.58 -6.33
CA ALA A 191 -11.57 2.53 -6.85
C ALA A 191 -11.54 1.30 -5.92
N LEU A 192 -11.55 1.50 -4.60
CA LEU A 192 -11.66 0.40 -3.62
C LEU A 192 -13.00 -0.33 -3.77
N VAL A 193 -14.11 0.39 -3.87
CA VAL A 193 -15.44 -0.22 -4.08
C VAL A 193 -15.47 -1.02 -5.38
N ILE A 194 -14.97 -0.46 -6.47
CA ILE A 194 -14.84 -1.16 -7.75
C ILE A 194 -13.98 -2.43 -7.59
N SER A 195 -12.93 -2.40 -6.78
CA SER A 195 -12.05 -3.57 -6.58
C SER A 195 -12.77 -4.75 -5.94
N PHE A 196 -13.74 -4.54 -5.06
CA PHE A 196 -14.57 -5.62 -4.49
C PHE A 196 -15.42 -6.28 -5.57
N PHE A 197 -16.06 -5.50 -6.44
CA PHE A 197 -16.84 -6.04 -7.55
C PHE A 197 -15.95 -6.74 -8.59
N ALA A 198 -14.79 -6.14 -8.92
CA ALA A 198 -13.83 -6.74 -9.86
C ALA A 198 -13.28 -8.07 -9.32
N LEU A 199 -12.97 -8.15 -8.01
CA LEU A 199 -12.52 -9.39 -7.37
C LEU A 199 -13.61 -10.47 -7.39
N ALA A 200 -14.87 -10.11 -7.12
CA ALA A 200 -16.00 -11.02 -7.21
C ALA A 200 -16.21 -11.53 -8.64
N ALA A 201 -16.14 -10.64 -9.64
CA ALA A 201 -16.25 -10.99 -11.04
C ALA A 201 -15.08 -11.89 -11.49
N ALA A 202 -13.85 -11.61 -11.08
CA ALA A 202 -12.68 -12.41 -11.43
C ALA A 202 -12.78 -13.86 -10.93
N ARG A 203 -13.42 -14.09 -9.77
CA ARG A 203 -13.68 -15.43 -9.24
C ARG A 203 -14.70 -16.23 -10.05
N GLN A 204 -15.65 -15.55 -10.70
CA GLN A 204 -16.74 -16.20 -11.44
C GLN A 204 -16.41 -16.40 -12.92
N VAL A 205 -15.83 -15.38 -13.55
CA VAL A 205 -15.66 -15.32 -15.01
C VAL A 205 -14.19 -15.41 -15.42
N GLY A 206 -13.27 -15.11 -14.47
CA GLY A 206 -11.85 -14.93 -14.78
C GLY A 206 -11.58 -13.70 -15.66
N GLY A 207 -10.39 -13.64 -16.24
CA GLY A 207 -10.05 -12.64 -17.25
C GLY A 207 -9.64 -11.27 -16.69
N TRP A 208 -9.98 -10.18 -17.40
CA TRP A 208 -9.46 -8.85 -17.12
C TRP A 208 -9.74 -8.25 -15.72
N PRO A 209 -10.83 -8.57 -15.00
CA PRO A 209 -11.08 -7.94 -13.70
C PRO A 209 -9.99 -8.17 -12.66
N GLN A 210 -9.26 -9.29 -12.76
CA GLN A 210 -8.13 -9.60 -11.89
C GLN A 210 -6.95 -8.61 -12.07
N TYR A 211 -6.85 -7.96 -13.23
CA TYR A 211 -5.79 -6.99 -13.56
C TYR A 211 -6.16 -5.55 -13.18
N PHE A 212 -7.31 -5.33 -12.54
CA PHE A 212 -7.66 -4.01 -12.05
C PHE A 212 -6.60 -3.56 -11.01
N PRO A 213 -6.06 -2.32 -11.10
CA PRO A 213 -4.88 -1.91 -10.31
C PRO A 213 -4.99 -2.15 -8.80
N TRP A 214 -6.17 -1.95 -8.22
CA TRP A 214 -6.42 -2.19 -6.79
C TRP A 214 -6.67 -3.66 -6.44
N VAL A 215 -6.87 -4.54 -7.42
CA VAL A 215 -7.02 -5.99 -7.24
C VAL A 215 -5.69 -6.72 -7.38
N LEU A 216 -4.72 -6.15 -8.11
CA LEU A 216 -3.42 -6.80 -8.39
C LEU A 216 -2.75 -7.40 -7.14
N PRO A 217 -2.71 -6.73 -5.96
CA PRO A 217 -2.11 -7.31 -4.77
C PRO A 217 -2.78 -8.61 -4.29
N MET A 218 -4.06 -8.82 -4.65
CA MET A 218 -4.80 -10.04 -4.31
C MET A 218 -4.41 -11.26 -5.15
N MET A 219 -3.71 -11.03 -6.28
CA MET A 219 -3.19 -12.14 -7.12
C MET A 219 -2.17 -13.01 -6.35
N LEU A 220 -1.50 -12.46 -5.35
CA LEU A 220 -0.60 -13.23 -4.47
C LEU A 220 -1.32 -14.38 -3.76
N PHE A 221 -2.62 -14.23 -3.51
CA PHE A 221 -3.44 -15.18 -2.77
C PHE A 221 -4.37 -15.99 -3.68
N ALA A 222 -4.21 -15.89 -5.01
CA ALA A 222 -4.95 -16.68 -5.98
C ALA A 222 -4.35 -18.10 -6.07
N GLU A 223 -5.18 -19.07 -6.41
CA GLU A 223 -4.76 -20.48 -6.50
C GLU A 223 -3.85 -20.77 -7.71
N GLN A 224 -3.77 -19.85 -8.67
CA GLN A 224 -2.99 -20.02 -9.90
C GLN A 224 -1.67 -19.22 -9.84
N PRO A 225 -0.51 -19.89 -9.71
CA PRO A 225 0.79 -19.22 -9.55
C PRO A 225 1.24 -18.39 -10.76
N HIS A 226 0.79 -18.70 -11.98
CA HIS A 226 1.15 -17.95 -13.21
C HIS A 226 0.62 -16.50 -13.22
N SER A 227 -0.37 -16.21 -12.39
CA SER A 227 -0.95 -14.87 -12.30
C SER A 227 -0.01 -13.85 -11.61
N ILE A 228 0.85 -14.28 -10.69
CA ILE A 228 1.70 -13.38 -9.89
C ILE A 228 2.76 -12.69 -10.77
N GLU A 229 3.47 -13.44 -11.61
CA GLU A 229 4.50 -12.88 -12.51
C GLU A 229 3.90 -11.86 -13.47
N THR A 230 2.77 -12.20 -14.08
CA THR A 230 2.02 -11.30 -14.96
C THR A 230 1.59 -10.04 -14.20
N GLY A 231 1.06 -10.18 -12.99
CA GLY A 231 0.68 -9.06 -12.12
C GLY A 231 1.87 -8.15 -11.78
N LEU A 232 3.03 -8.72 -11.46
CA LEU A 232 4.26 -7.98 -11.19
C LEU A 232 4.74 -7.17 -12.40
N VAL A 233 4.71 -7.80 -13.59
CA VAL A 233 5.08 -7.13 -14.86
C VAL A 233 4.11 -5.99 -15.16
N ILE A 234 2.81 -6.23 -15.06
CA ILE A 234 1.77 -5.21 -15.30
C ILE A 234 1.92 -4.07 -14.31
N SER A 235 2.01 -4.36 -13.00
CA SER A 235 2.14 -3.33 -11.98
C SER A 235 3.42 -2.51 -12.14
N GLY A 236 4.56 -3.16 -12.40
CA GLY A 236 5.83 -2.49 -12.61
C GLY A 236 5.84 -1.64 -13.88
N ALA A 237 5.51 -2.23 -15.03
CA ALA A 237 5.57 -1.55 -16.32
C ALA A 237 4.54 -0.39 -16.41
N LEU A 238 3.26 -0.67 -16.15
CA LEU A 238 2.23 0.38 -16.19
C LEU A 238 2.39 1.39 -15.06
N GLY A 239 2.86 0.98 -13.88
CA GLY A 239 3.17 1.90 -12.80
C GLY A 239 4.25 2.91 -13.18
N LEU A 240 5.31 2.48 -13.86
CA LEU A 240 6.34 3.38 -14.39
C LEU A 240 5.79 4.30 -15.50
N VAL A 241 4.94 3.79 -16.39
CA VAL A 241 4.29 4.60 -17.43
C VAL A 241 3.41 5.68 -16.78
N VAL A 242 2.60 5.33 -15.79
CA VAL A 242 1.73 6.29 -15.07
C VAL A 242 2.57 7.29 -14.29
N ALA A 243 3.64 6.87 -13.61
CA ALA A 243 4.52 7.77 -12.89
C ALA A 243 5.20 8.78 -13.82
N THR A 244 5.67 8.34 -15.00
CA THR A 244 6.28 9.24 -16.01
C THR A 244 5.25 10.17 -16.64
N ALA A 245 4.05 9.67 -16.99
CA ALA A 245 2.95 10.49 -17.52
C ALA A 245 2.52 11.56 -16.51
N GLY A 246 2.35 11.19 -15.24
CA GLY A 246 2.03 12.14 -14.16
C GLY A 246 3.12 13.17 -13.93
N CYS A 247 4.38 12.78 -14.01
CA CYS A 247 5.52 13.69 -13.93
C CYS A 247 5.54 14.69 -15.10
N LEU A 248 5.30 14.23 -16.33
CA LEU A 248 5.23 15.08 -17.52
C LEU A 248 4.03 16.04 -17.44
N ASP A 249 2.86 15.56 -17.03
CA ASP A 249 1.67 16.40 -16.80
C ASP A 249 2.00 17.51 -15.78
N PHE A 250 2.63 17.14 -14.66
CA PHE A 250 3.04 18.11 -13.63
C PHE A 250 4.04 19.15 -14.13
N CYS A 251 5.02 18.73 -14.95
CA CYS A 251 6.03 19.66 -15.51
C CYS A 251 5.46 20.64 -16.50
N ARG A 252 4.42 20.25 -17.27
CA ARG A 252 3.82 21.08 -18.33
C ARG A 252 2.81 22.11 -17.82
N ARG A 253 2.40 22.04 -16.56
CA ARG A 253 1.40 22.96 -16.00
C ARG A 253 1.94 24.37 -15.90
N GLU A 254 1.20 25.30 -16.44
CA GLU A 254 1.38 26.72 -16.16
C GLU A 254 0.85 27.03 -14.76
N VAL A 255 1.54 27.91 -14.05
CA VAL A 255 1.12 28.39 -12.73
C VAL A 255 0.00 29.39 -12.92
N GLN A 256 -1.24 28.98 -12.79
CA GLN A 256 -2.39 29.88 -12.67
C GLN A 256 -2.59 30.30 -11.22
#